data_9cb2270c23d2948b572adb7607434de0
#
_entry.id   9cb2270c23d2948b572adb7607434de0
#
_cell.length_a   1.000
_cell.length_b   1.000
_cell.length_c   1.000
_cell.angle_alpha   90.00
_cell.angle_beta   90.00
_cell.angle_gamma   90.00
#
_symmetry.space_group_name_H-M   'P 1'
#
loop_
_entity.id
_entity.type
_entity.pdbx_description
1 polymer ?
#
loop_
_entity_poly.entity_id
_entity_poly.type
_entity_poly.pdbx_seq_one_letter_code
_entity_poly.pdbx_strand_id
1 'polypeptide(L)'
;MFNKLTLKLIGTLLASTMILSACGTNGNSNGAAKSNNQPAPTESTSNAATETNDKPTGKLKVQLVGDFSLEDKTDPVSGQTSKGVKVLKDEFEKQYPDTEVEFILMGWDNYNEKTQTMLQSGAADVYQVPGITTFVEQGLLEPLQPYIDKDSFDLGIYLNGQVEGWKAMGPSDQDLQVYGLPFIGDSRVIVYDRQLFDDWGVEYLSESPTIEEVLEKASKMTGKNPKTGEQNYGLTFKGGDAADTVMNINESLGGQWGTGFLWKDMKLEFDSETMVQATDLLKEALKYAPEGTMAGQGAENFLTEKNNIAINLRQTPGFINSLANLGLEDRYQAALLFKNQTTGMGGMFAGSPFSIGASSSNKDLAWEWLKFSGSEFFQQYMWDEQRSQSMPVIKAAENWSSVKEIGQMDIILQSMSQLWTPRYPYRSGQPRYILSENVERVMLGELSAAEAMKKAQEEGTKWLADQQ
;
A
#
# COMPACT_ATOMS: atom_id res chain seq x y z
N MET A 1 44.15 13.35 17.20
CA MET A 1 44.46 12.53 18.40
C MET A 1 43.35 11.48 18.53
N PHE A 2 43.69 10.27 18.23
CA PHE A 2 42.77 9.13 18.19
C PHE A 2 42.72 8.43 19.54
N ASN A 3 41.54 8.05 20.00
CA ASN A 3 41.41 7.04 21.06
C ASN A 3 40.53 5.92 20.58
N LYS A 4 41.19 4.76 20.37
CA LYS A 4 40.54 3.47 20.13
C LYS A 4 40.11 2.87 21.47
N LEU A 5 38.85 2.49 21.61
CA LEU A 5 38.40 1.58 22.67
C LEU A 5 38.06 0.24 22.07
N THR A 6 38.85 -0.74 22.46
CA THR A 6 38.65 -2.17 22.20
C THR A 6 37.70 -2.75 23.24
N LEU A 7 36.62 -3.38 22.83
CA LEU A 7 35.72 -4.15 23.71
C LEU A 7 35.96 -5.64 23.50
N LYS A 8 36.34 -6.32 24.58
CA LYS A 8 36.57 -7.76 24.64
C LYS A 8 35.25 -8.52 24.79
N LEU A 9 35.04 -9.54 23.95
CA LEU A 9 34.04 -10.58 24.13
C LEU A 9 34.43 -11.48 25.33
N ILE A 10 33.46 -11.74 26.19
CA ILE A 10 33.50 -12.86 27.16
C ILE A 10 32.27 -13.74 26.84
N GLY A 11 32.55 -14.93 26.32
CA GLY A 11 31.56 -15.96 26.12
C GLY A 11 31.30 -16.73 27.43
N THR A 12 30.05 -17.04 27.68
CA THR A 12 29.69 -18.02 28.72
C THR A 12 28.75 -19.05 28.12
N LEU A 13 29.28 -20.26 27.97
CA LEU A 13 28.55 -21.48 27.61
C LEU A 13 27.76 -21.92 28.87
N LEU A 14 26.47 -22.18 28.74
CA LEU A 14 25.72 -22.99 29.68
C LEU A 14 25.03 -24.11 28.92
N ALA A 15 25.54 -25.31 29.14
CA ALA A 15 24.93 -26.57 28.76
C ALA A 15 23.87 -26.94 29.83
N SER A 16 22.70 -27.32 29.40
CA SER A 16 21.70 -27.96 30.27
C SER A 16 21.15 -29.20 29.58
N THR A 17 21.33 -30.27 30.29
CA THR A 17 21.09 -31.67 30.01
C THR A 17 19.62 -32.05 29.92
N MET A 18 19.33 -32.91 28.91
CA MET A 18 18.07 -33.65 28.79
C MET A 18 17.95 -34.72 29.87
N ILE A 19 16.76 -34.89 30.41
CA ILE A 19 16.38 -36.13 31.14
C ILE A 19 15.19 -36.74 30.40
N LEU A 20 15.43 -37.89 29.76
CA LEU A 20 14.42 -38.84 29.29
C LEU A 20 13.93 -39.64 30.52
N SER A 21 12.63 -39.84 30.61
CA SER A 21 12.06 -40.95 31.35
C SER A 21 11.01 -41.64 30.52
N ALA A 22 11.34 -42.84 30.13
CA ALA A 22 10.46 -43.86 29.56
C ALA A 22 10.06 -44.85 30.63
N CYS A 23 8.96 -45.53 30.42
CA CYS A 23 8.48 -46.84 30.90
C CYS A 23 7.00 -46.72 31.27
N GLY A 24 6.09 -47.56 30.87
CA GLY A 24 6.18 -48.89 30.25
C GLY A 24 4.87 -49.65 30.51
N THR A 25 4.49 -50.31 29.47
CA THR A 25 3.93 -51.66 29.35
C THR A 25 2.63 -52.12 30.01
N ASN A 26 1.86 -52.75 29.12
CA ASN A 26 1.10 -54.03 29.21
C ASN A 26 -0.32 -54.02 29.83
N GLY A 27 -1.25 -54.51 29.04
CA GLY A 27 -1.77 -55.86 29.14
C GLY A 27 -3.11 -56.09 28.45
N ASN A 28 -3.05 -56.95 27.60
CA ASN A 28 -3.92 -57.85 26.87
C ASN A 28 -5.24 -58.28 27.56
N SER A 29 -6.38 -58.38 26.86
CA SER A 29 -6.96 -59.69 26.48
C SER A 29 -8.46 -59.60 26.07
N ASN A 30 -8.72 -60.15 24.91
CA ASN A 30 -9.88 -60.92 24.40
C ASN A 30 -11.26 -60.90 25.09
N GLY A 31 -12.26 -60.82 24.22
CA GLY A 31 -13.61 -61.30 24.51
C GLY A 31 -14.63 -60.98 23.43
N ALA A 32 -14.80 -61.92 22.48
CA ALA A 32 -15.84 -61.84 21.47
C ALA A 32 -17.19 -62.29 22.05
N ALA A 33 -18.26 -61.57 21.70
CA ALA A 33 -19.61 -62.17 21.67
C ALA A 33 -20.49 -61.41 20.65
N LYS A 34 -20.96 -62.12 19.65
CA LYS A 34 -21.99 -61.70 18.67
C LYS A 34 -23.36 -61.68 19.36
N SER A 35 -24.15 -60.68 19.09
CA SER A 35 -25.61 -60.76 19.18
C SER A 35 -26.25 -59.92 18.09
N ASN A 36 -26.99 -60.58 17.20
CA ASN A 36 -27.93 -60.03 16.24
C ASN A 36 -29.10 -59.40 16.97
N ASN A 37 -29.51 -58.20 16.57
CA ASN A 37 -30.93 -57.83 16.52
C ASN A 37 -31.15 -56.69 15.52
N GLN A 38 -32.09 -56.91 14.63
CA GLN A 38 -32.54 -56.09 13.52
C GLN A 38 -33.48 -54.99 14.04
N PRO A 39 -33.50 -53.77 13.44
CA PRO A 39 -34.17 -52.61 14.01
C PRO A 39 -35.63 -52.50 13.55
N ALA A 40 -36.46 -51.93 14.41
CA ALA A 40 -37.76 -51.37 14.09
C ALA A 40 -37.62 -49.96 13.46
N PRO A 41 -38.59 -49.52 12.64
CA PRO A 41 -38.48 -48.25 11.93
C PRO A 41 -38.74 -47.09 12.88
N THR A 42 -37.75 -46.19 12.99
CA THR A 42 -37.88 -44.93 13.69
C THR A 42 -38.26 -43.84 12.71
N GLU A 43 -39.31 -43.13 13.03
CA GLU A 43 -39.82 -41.98 12.31
C GLU A 43 -38.74 -40.93 12.10
N SER A 44 -38.64 -40.46 10.86
CA SER A 44 -37.78 -39.34 10.45
C SER A 44 -38.37 -38.04 10.99
N THR A 45 -37.92 -37.61 12.15
CA THR A 45 -38.04 -36.18 12.56
C THR A 45 -37.04 -35.38 11.74
N SER A 46 -37.57 -34.60 10.80
CA SER A 46 -36.82 -33.56 10.15
C SER A 46 -36.39 -32.55 11.21
N ASN A 47 -35.14 -32.64 11.65
CA ASN A 47 -34.49 -31.51 12.31
C ASN A 47 -34.29 -30.44 11.24
N ALA A 48 -35.19 -29.46 11.18
CA ALA A 48 -34.87 -28.15 10.65
C ALA A 48 -33.68 -27.63 11.48
N ALA A 49 -32.52 -27.60 10.88
CA ALA A 49 -31.39 -26.86 11.43
C ALA A 49 -31.87 -25.39 11.56
N THR A 50 -32.18 -24.99 12.76
CA THR A 50 -32.28 -23.60 13.09
C THR A 50 -30.87 -23.05 12.85
N GLU A 51 -30.68 -22.28 11.80
CA GLU A 51 -29.49 -21.44 11.66
C GLU A 51 -29.51 -20.51 12.88
N THR A 52 -28.78 -20.88 13.93
CA THR A 52 -28.44 -19.97 15.00
C THR A 52 -27.50 -18.97 14.34
N ASN A 53 -28.01 -17.77 14.12
CA ASN A 53 -27.25 -16.62 13.64
C ASN A 53 -26.40 -16.12 14.80
N ASP A 54 -25.51 -17.01 15.32
CA ASP A 54 -24.63 -16.68 16.44
C ASP A 54 -23.52 -15.77 15.90
N LYS A 55 -23.68 -14.47 16.17
CA LYS A 55 -22.64 -13.49 15.86
C LYS A 55 -21.38 -13.88 16.60
N PRO A 56 -20.19 -13.71 15.97
CA PRO A 56 -18.93 -13.99 16.66
C PRO A 56 -18.77 -13.08 17.89
N THR A 57 -18.16 -13.62 18.92
CA THR A 57 -17.98 -12.96 20.22
C THR A 57 -16.52 -13.00 20.62
N GLY A 58 -16.13 -12.17 21.57
CA GLY A 58 -14.79 -12.21 22.16
C GLY A 58 -14.03 -10.89 22.04
N LYS A 59 -12.71 -10.96 22.24
CA LYS A 59 -11.83 -9.79 22.18
C LYS A 59 -11.11 -9.75 20.84
N LEU A 60 -11.21 -8.62 20.12
CA LEU A 60 -10.56 -8.37 18.85
C LEU A 60 -9.46 -7.33 19.01
N LYS A 61 -8.24 -7.66 18.64
CA LYS A 61 -7.11 -6.73 18.61
C LYS A 61 -6.86 -6.24 17.19
N VAL A 62 -6.91 -4.93 16.99
CA VAL A 62 -6.74 -4.28 15.69
C VAL A 62 -5.54 -3.35 15.71
N GLN A 63 -4.55 -3.63 14.89
CA GLN A 63 -3.42 -2.72 14.66
C GLN A 63 -3.83 -1.61 13.70
N LEU A 64 -3.56 -0.37 14.08
CA LEU A 64 -3.66 0.82 13.25
C LEU A 64 -2.33 1.55 13.19
N VAL A 65 -1.95 1.97 11.98
CA VAL A 65 -0.67 2.67 11.72
C VAL A 65 -0.96 4.04 11.13
N GLY A 66 -0.49 5.07 11.78
CA GLY A 66 -0.72 6.46 11.39
C GLY A 66 -0.73 7.39 12.59
N ASP A 67 -1.20 8.60 12.38
CA ASP A 67 -1.40 9.60 13.47
C ASP A 67 -2.82 9.45 14.06
N PHE A 68 -3.13 8.23 14.51
CA PHE A 68 -4.42 7.92 15.14
C PHE A 68 -4.36 8.14 16.65
N SER A 69 -5.49 8.61 17.20
CA SER A 69 -5.72 8.73 18.66
C SER A 69 -6.95 7.92 19.05
N LEU A 70 -6.93 7.29 20.22
CA LEU A 70 -8.10 6.58 20.74
C LEU A 70 -9.25 7.58 21.05
N GLU A 71 -8.92 8.66 21.75
CA GLU A 71 -9.83 9.72 22.13
C GLU A 71 -9.75 10.91 21.16
N ASP A 72 -10.73 11.81 21.22
CA ASP A 72 -10.75 13.03 20.42
C ASP A 72 -9.47 13.85 20.62
N LYS A 73 -8.91 14.35 19.52
CA LYS A 73 -7.66 15.13 19.52
C LYS A 73 -7.93 16.52 18.95
N THR A 74 -7.54 17.55 19.70
CA THR A 74 -7.57 18.94 19.21
C THR A 74 -6.18 19.33 18.74
N ASP A 75 -6.09 19.76 17.49
CA ASP A 75 -4.85 20.32 16.94
C ASP A 75 -4.56 21.67 17.62
N PRO A 76 -3.38 21.86 18.25
CA PRO A 76 -3.07 23.05 19.02
C PRO A 76 -2.86 24.28 18.15
N VAL A 77 -2.64 24.13 16.84
CA VAL A 77 -2.38 25.23 15.90
C VAL A 77 -3.67 25.72 15.27
N SER A 78 -4.46 24.80 14.72
CA SER A 78 -5.73 25.12 14.04
C SER A 78 -6.92 25.23 15.00
N GLY A 79 -6.84 24.60 16.18
CA GLY A 79 -7.97 24.46 17.11
C GLY A 79 -9.05 23.45 16.63
N GLN A 80 -8.84 22.77 15.50
CA GLN A 80 -9.77 21.77 15.01
C GLN A 80 -9.69 20.50 15.87
N THR A 81 -10.86 19.92 16.16
CA THR A 81 -10.96 18.65 16.90
C THR A 81 -11.37 17.55 15.94
N SER A 82 -10.55 16.50 15.86
CA SER A 82 -10.85 15.27 15.16
C SER A 82 -11.32 14.21 16.13
N LYS A 83 -12.32 13.42 15.74
CA LYS A 83 -12.82 12.31 16.55
C LYS A 83 -11.80 11.17 16.59
N GLY A 84 -11.61 10.63 17.80
CA GLY A 84 -10.75 9.47 18.00
C GLY A 84 -11.32 8.18 17.39
N VAL A 85 -10.45 7.19 17.17
CA VAL A 85 -10.87 5.88 16.60
C VAL A 85 -11.81 5.09 17.52
N LYS A 86 -12.00 5.55 18.75
CA LYS A 86 -13.02 5.03 19.67
C LYS A 86 -14.42 5.03 19.04
N VAL A 87 -14.72 5.96 18.15
CA VAL A 87 -15.99 5.99 17.41
C VAL A 87 -16.20 4.70 16.61
N LEU A 88 -15.16 4.19 15.98
CA LEU A 88 -15.23 2.92 15.21
C LEU A 88 -15.43 1.72 16.14
N LYS A 89 -14.74 1.72 17.28
CA LYS A 89 -14.93 0.70 18.33
C LYS A 89 -16.38 0.67 18.82
N ASP A 90 -16.89 1.83 19.23
CA ASP A 90 -18.24 1.94 19.81
C ASP A 90 -19.32 1.50 18.81
N GLU A 91 -19.19 1.85 17.53
CA GLU A 91 -20.13 1.42 16.50
C GLU A 91 -20.03 -0.07 16.19
N PHE A 92 -18.83 -0.63 16.16
CA PHE A 92 -18.64 -2.06 15.95
C PHE A 92 -19.22 -2.88 17.13
N GLU A 93 -18.90 -2.51 18.37
CA GLU A 93 -19.42 -3.16 19.58
C GLU A 93 -20.94 -3.04 19.73
N LYS A 94 -21.54 -1.96 19.24
CA LYS A 94 -23.00 -1.83 19.15
C LYS A 94 -23.61 -2.87 18.18
N GLN A 95 -22.92 -3.17 17.06
CA GLN A 95 -23.37 -4.19 16.11
C GLN A 95 -23.09 -5.61 16.63
N TYR A 96 -22.04 -5.78 17.45
CA TYR A 96 -21.58 -7.04 18.05
C TYR A 96 -21.44 -6.87 19.56
N PRO A 97 -22.54 -6.91 20.34
CA PRO A 97 -22.55 -6.50 21.76
C PRO A 97 -21.68 -7.38 22.70
N ASP A 98 -21.40 -8.63 22.28
CA ASP A 98 -20.59 -9.57 23.06
C ASP A 98 -19.12 -9.53 22.64
N THR A 99 -18.64 -8.41 22.08
CA THR A 99 -17.27 -8.22 21.65
C THR A 99 -16.61 -7.04 22.36
N GLU A 100 -15.28 -7.10 22.47
CA GLU A 100 -14.43 -6.00 22.93
C GLU A 100 -13.35 -5.73 21.89
N VAL A 101 -13.28 -4.52 21.32
CA VAL A 101 -12.23 -4.10 20.40
C VAL A 101 -11.11 -3.38 21.16
N GLU A 102 -9.87 -3.84 20.95
CA GLU A 102 -8.66 -3.20 21.46
C GLU A 102 -7.81 -2.72 20.28
N PHE A 103 -7.54 -1.40 20.20
CA PHE A 103 -6.62 -0.86 19.21
C PHE A 103 -5.18 -0.89 19.68
N ILE A 104 -4.28 -1.30 18.79
CA ILE A 104 -2.83 -1.17 18.94
C ILE A 104 -2.40 -0.06 17.97
N LEU A 105 -2.25 1.16 18.50
CA LEU A 105 -1.91 2.35 17.72
C LEU A 105 -0.40 2.49 17.60
N MET A 106 0.11 2.75 16.38
CA MET A 106 1.54 2.96 16.14
C MET A 106 1.77 3.95 14.99
N GLY A 107 2.89 4.68 15.08
CA GLY A 107 3.32 5.59 14.02
C GLY A 107 3.97 4.86 12.85
N TRP A 108 4.26 5.63 11.78
CA TRP A 108 4.87 5.12 10.54
C TRP A 108 6.33 4.66 10.68
N ASP A 109 7.04 5.06 11.76
CA ASP A 109 8.45 4.73 11.95
C ASP A 109 8.65 3.21 12.07
N ASN A 110 9.53 2.66 11.23
CA ASN A 110 9.83 1.22 11.17
C ASN A 110 8.57 0.35 11.01
N TYR A 111 7.63 0.83 10.21
CA TYR A 111 6.32 0.21 10.00
C TYR A 111 6.44 -1.26 9.57
N ASN A 112 7.28 -1.54 8.56
CA ASN A 112 7.47 -2.89 8.03
C ASN A 112 7.96 -3.87 9.09
N GLU A 113 9.04 -3.51 9.78
CA GLU A 113 9.72 -4.37 10.76
C GLU A 113 8.86 -4.61 11.99
N LYS A 114 8.17 -3.56 12.46
CA LYS A 114 7.23 -3.67 13.59
C LYS A 114 6.06 -4.57 13.25
N THR A 115 5.43 -4.39 12.08
CA THR A 115 4.30 -5.21 11.64
C THR A 115 4.73 -6.66 11.44
N GLN A 116 5.90 -6.91 10.86
CA GLN A 116 6.43 -8.27 10.73
C GLN A 116 6.62 -8.94 12.10
N THR A 117 7.22 -8.24 13.06
CA THR A 117 7.41 -8.75 14.43
C THR A 117 6.07 -9.07 15.10
N MET A 118 5.09 -8.19 14.93
CA MET A 118 3.76 -8.38 15.50
C MET A 118 3.02 -9.56 14.88
N LEU A 119 3.08 -9.73 13.55
CA LEU A 119 2.52 -10.88 12.84
C LEU A 119 3.17 -12.20 13.30
N GLN A 120 4.50 -12.25 13.42
CA GLN A 120 5.22 -13.41 13.88
C GLN A 120 4.88 -13.80 15.33
N SER A 121 4.59 -12.83 16.20
CA SER A 121 4.22 -13.06 17.59
C SER A 121 2.71 -13.25 17.80
N GLY A 122 1.86 -13.04 16.80
CA GLY A 122 0.41 -13.07 16.96
C GLY A 122 -0.12 -11.96 17.87
N ALA A 123 0.47 -10.77 17.84
CA ALA A 123 0.16 -9.68 18.78
C ALA A 123 -1.22 -9.05 18.52
N ALA A 124 -1.76 -9.15 17.31
CA ALA A 124 -3.08 -8.68 16.94
C ALA A 124 -3.84 -9.74 16.12
N ASP A 125 -5.12 -9.52 15.87
CA ASP A 125 -5.98 -10.33 15.02
C ASP A 125 -6.07 -9.71 13.62
N VAL A 126 -6.25 -8.38 13.57
CA VAL A 126 -6.32 -7.57 12.35
C VAL A 126 -5.12 -6.65 12.26
N TYR A 127 -4.52 -6.60 11.09
CA TYR A 127 -3.33 -5.80 10.83
C TYR A 127 -3.55 -4.86 9.64
N GLN A 128 -3.22 -3.60 9.83
CA GLN A 128 -2.89 -2.72 8.72
C GLN A 128 -1.49 -3.08 8.24
N VAL A 129 -1.36 -3.54 7.00
CA VAL A 129 -0.06 -3.98 6.48
C VAL A 129 0.48 -3.05 5.40
N PRO A 130 1.82 -2.87 5.31
CA PRO A 130 2.44 -1.99 4.30
C PRO A 130 2.38 -2.56 2.89
N GLY A 131 2.13 -3.85 2.78
CA GLY A 131 1.99 -4.65 1.58
C GLY A 131 1.80 -6.10 2.00
N ILE A 132 1.18 -6.90 1.16
CA ILE A 132 0.83 -8.28 1.54
C ILE A 132 1.86 -9.31 1.10
N THR A 133 2.58 -9.06 0.00
CA THR A 133 3.35 -10.08 -0.73
C THR A 133 4.34 -10.84 0.15
N THR A 134 5.20 -10.12 0.88
CA THR A 134 6.22 -10.73 1.75
C THR A 134 5.61 -11.49 2.93
N PHE A 135 4.53 -10.98 3.51
CA PHE A 135 3.87 -11.64 4.65
C PHE A 135 3.08 -12.87 4.21
N VAL A 136 2.47 -12.82 3.04
CA VAL A 136 1.79 -13.98 2.42
C VAL A 136 2.78 -15.09 2.11
N GLU A 137 3.94 -14.75 1.53
CA GLU A 137 5.03 -15.69 1.26
C GLU A 137 5.51 -16.41 2.52
N GLN A 138 5.56 -15.71 3.65
CA GLN A 138 5.94 -16.26 4.95
C GLN A 138 4.80 -17.01 5.67
N GLY A 139 3.59 -17.08 5.07
CA GLY A 139 2.42 -17.71 5.69
C GLY A 139 1.89 -16.96 6.92
N LEU A 140 2.12 -15.65 7.02
CA LEU A 140 1.74 -14.84 8.18
C LEU A 140 0.34 -14.24 8.08
N LEU A 141 -0.27 -14.26 6.88
CA LEU A 141 -1.62 -13.73 6.64
C LEU A 141 -2.59 -14.85 6.28
N GLU A 142 -3.83 -14.69 6.69
CA GLU A 142 -4.95 -15.58 6.38
C GLU A 142 -5.53 -15.25 4.99
N PRO A 143 -5.75 -16.24 4.10
CA PRO A 143 -6.47 -16.01 2.85
C PRO A 143 -7.94 -15.67 3.13
N LEU A 144 -8.44 -14.60 2.49
CA LEU A 144 -9.80 -14.09 2.72
C LEU A 144 -10.84 -14.72 1.78
N GLN A 145 -10.42 -15.40 0.71
CA GLN A 145 -11.33 -15.97 -0.29
C GLN A 145 -12.38 -16.89 0.33
N PRO A 146 -12.06 -17.81 1.28
CA PRO A 146 -13.07 -18.65 1.91
C PRO A 146 -14.18 -17.88 2.65
N TYR A 147 -13.85 -16.74 3.24
CA TYR A 147 -14.80 -15.87 3.94
C TYR A 147 -15.66 -15.09 2.95
N ILE A 148 -15.03 -14.55 1.88
CA ILE A 148 -15.72 -13.85 0.78
C ILE A 148 -16.76 -14.76 0.16
N ASP A 149 -16.39 -16.00 -0.15
CA ASP A 149 -17.28 -16.98 -0.81
C ASP A 149 -18.43 -17.39 0.13
N LYS A 150 -18.11 -17.68 1.40
CA LYS A 150 -19.09 -18.07 2.43
C LYS A 150 -20.19 -17.02 2.61
N ASP A 151 -19.78 -15.74 2.70
CA ASP A 151 -20.70 -14.63 2.95
C ASP A 151 -21.24 -14.01 1.66
N SER A 152 -20.77 -14.46 0.49
CA SER A 152 -21.06 -13.84 -0.81
C SER A 152 -20.77 -12.32 -0.77
N PHE A 153 -19.65 -11.94 -0.16
CA PHE A 153 -19.30 -10.54 0.07
C PHE A 153 -18.98 -9.84 -1.26
N ASP A 154 -19.71 -8.76 -1.54
CA ASP A 154 -19.55 -8.01 -2.79
C ASP A 154 -18.29 -7.14 -2.78
N LEU A 155 -17.21 -7.59 -3.40
CA LEU A 155 -15.99 -6.80 -3.62
C LEU A 155 -16.21 -5.62 -4.57
N GLY A 156 -17.34 -5.60 -5.29
CA GLY A 156 -17.70 -4.51 -6.21
C GLY A 156 -18.03 -3.18 -5.53
N ILE A 157 -18.13 -3.15 -4.18
CA ILE A 157 -18.27 -1.90 -3.41
C ILE A 157 -17.02 -1.01 -3.51
N TYR A 158 -15.85 -1.60 -3.72
CA TYR A 158 -14.58 -0.87 -3.78
C TYR A 158 -14.37 -0.21 -5.14
N LEU A 159 -13.59 0.86 -5.18
CA LEU A 159 -13.11 1.49 -6.40
C LEU A 159 -12.33 0.47 -7.25
N ASN A 160 -12.41 0.63 -8.57
CA ASN A 160 -11.73 -0.28 -9.49
C ASN A 160 -10.22 -0.35 -9.20
N GLY A 161 -9.65 -1.56 -9.26
CA GLY A 161 -8.23 -1.80 -9.02
C GLY A 161 -7.83 -1.87 -7.53
N GLN A 162 -8.67 -1.43 -6.59
CA GLN A 162 -8.29 -1.40 -5.16
C GLN A 162 -8.14 -2.80 -4.55
N VAL A 163 -8.96 -3.76 -4.93
CA VAL A 163 -8.86 -5.14 -4.42
C VAL A 163 -7.71 -5.91 -5.08
N GLU A 164 -7.46 -5.66 -6.38
CA GLU A 164 -6.40 -6.33 -7.16
C GLU A 164 -5.02 -6.15 -6.53
N GLY A 165 -4.74 -5.00 -5.92
CA GLY A 165 -3.50 -4.71 -5.22
C GLY A 165 -3.28 -5.57 -3.97
N TRP A 166 -4.33 -6.20 -3.46
CA TRP A 166 -4.29 -7.00 -2.24
C TRP A 166 -4.51 -8.50 -2.51
N LYS A 167 -4.18 -8.93 -3.74
CA LYS A 167 -4.10 -10.34 -4.11
C LYS A 167 -2.66 -10.81 -4.11
N ALA A 168 -2.43 -12.04 -3.64
CA ALA A 168 -1.13 -12.69 -3.64
C ALA A 168 -1.28 -14.21 -3.75
N MET A 169 -0.15 -14.93 -3.84
CA MET A 169 -0.10 -16.38 -3.72
C MET A 169 0.76 -16.77 -2.53
N GLY A 170 0.17 -17.44 -1.56
CA GLY A 170 0.87 -18.09 -0.46
C GLY A 170 1.59 -19.37 -0.92
N PRO A 171 2.42 -19.96 -0.04
CA PRO A 171 3.20 -21.15 -0.37
C PRO A 171 2.37 -22.36 -0.81
N SER A 172 1.11 -22.44 -0.35
CA SER A 172 0.21 -23.56 -0.64
C SER A 172 -0.88 -23.22 -1.66
N ASP A 173 -0.95 -21.96 -2.11
CA ASP A 173 -2.00 -21.52 -3.03
C ASP A 173 -1.75 -22.01 -4.45
N GLN A 174 -2.81 -22.39 -5.14
CA GLN A 174 -2.77 -22.74 -6.55
C GLN A 174 -3.04 -21.53 -7.45
N ASP A 175 -3.85 -20.60 -6.96
CA ASP A 175 -4.29 -19.38 -7.64
C ASP A 175 -4.14 -18.17 -6.72
N LEU A 176 -4.28 -16.96 -7.30
CA LEU A 176 -4.29 -15.71 -6.56
C LEU A 176 -5.47 -15.68 -5.57
N GLN A 177 -5.17 -15.40 -4.33
CA GLN A 177 -6.14 -15.20 -3.25
C GLN A 177 -6.15 -13.75 -2.79
N VAL A 178 -7.30 -13.28 -2.31
CA VAL A 178 -7.40 -12.00 -1.60
C VAL A 178 -6.86 -12.19 -0.18
N TYR A 179 -5.89 -11.37 0.23
CA TYR A 179 -5.27 -11.39 1.57
C TYR A 179 -5.49 -10.11 2.36
N GLY A 180 -6.12 -9.12 1.76
CA GLY A 180 -6.48 -7.89 2.44
C GLY A 180 -7.67 -7.20 1.79
N LEU A 181 -8.47 -6.50 2.59
CA LEU A 181 -9.50 -5.60 2.09
C LEU A 181 -9.05 -4.15 2.22
N PRO A 182 -9.27 -3.31 1.19
CA PRO A 182 -8.89 -1.90 1.24
C PRO A 182 -9.61 -1.18 2.38
N PHE A 183 -8.88 -0.34 3.15
CA PHE A 183 -9.52 0.56 4.11
C PHE A 183 -8.94 1.98 4.09
N ILE A 184 -7.66 2.15 3.76
CA ILE A 184 -7.04 3.44 3.47
C ILE A 184 -6.73 3.51 1.98
N GLY A 185 -7.36 4.45 1.28
CA GLY A 185 -7.04 4.78 -0.09
C GLY A 185 -5.86 5.76 -0.17
N ASP A 186 -5.02 5.53 -1.17
CA ASP A 186 -3.93 6.41 -1.56
C ASP A 186 -3.65 6.21 -3.06
N SER A 187 -2.97 7.14 -3.65
CA SER A 187 -2.45 7.04 -5.02
C SER A 187 -1.28 8.02 -5.19
N ARG A 188 -0.95 8.29 -6.43
CA ARG A 188 -0.04 9.39 -6.76
C ARG A 188 -0.62 10.19 -7.92
N VAL A 189 -0.42 11.50 -7.84
CA VAL A 189 -0.80 12.46 -8.87
C VAL A 189 0.37 13.37 -9.19
N ILE A 190 0.37 13.96 -10.38
CA ILE A 190 1.24 15.10 -10.69
C ILE A 190 0.56 16.33 -10.10
N VAL A 191 1.33 17.20 -9.45
CA VAL A 191 0.83 18.50 -8.94
C VAL A 191 1.67 19.61 -9.53
N TYR A 192 1.03 20.68 -9.99
CA TYR A 192 1.71 21.82 -10.57
C TYR A 192 1.24 23.15 -9.98
N ASP A 193 2.14 24.14 -9.99
CA ASP A 193 1.91 25.49 -9.47
C ASP A 193 1.46 26.42 -10.62
N ARG A 194 0.16 26.73 -10.68
CA ARG A 194 -0.43 27.60 -11.71
C ARG A 194 0.21 28.99 -11.75
N GLN A 195 0.59 29.54 -10.58
CA GLN A 195 1.24 30.86 -10.53
C GLN A 195 2.56 30.86 -11.30
N LEU A 196 3.36 29.79 -11.20
CA LEU A 196 4.61 29.69 -11.95
C LEU A 196 4.35 29.53 -13.45
N PHE A 197 3.33 28.75 -13.85
CA PHE A 197 2.93 28.66 -15.25
C PHE A 197 2.54 30.04 -15.83
N ASP A 198 1.73 30.80 -15.07
CA ASP A 198 1.32 32.16 -15.45
C ASP A 198 2.50 33.13 -15.51
N ASP A 199 3.43 33.04 -14.57
CA ASP A 199 4.63 33.87 -14.55
C ASP A 199 5.51 33.69 -15.78
N TRP A 200 5.63 32.44 -16.23
CA TRP A 200 6.43 32.09 -17.40
C TRP A 200 5.65 32.18 -18.72
N GLY A 201 4.33 32.36 -18.68
CA GLY A 201 3.45 32.37 -19.85
C GLY A 201 3.39 31.00 -20.54
N VAL A 202 3.46 29.92 -19.75
CA VAL A 202 3.36 28.54 -20.23
C VAL A 202 1.93 28.03 -19.99
N GLU A 203 1.35 27.33 -20.97
CA GLU A 203 0.04 26.71 -20.81
C GLU A 203 0.07 25.62 -19.73
N TYR A 204 -1.04 25.51 -18.97
CA TYR A 204 -1.19 24.49 -17.91
C TYR A 204 -1.03 23.07 -18.46
N LEU A 205 -0.71 22.12 -17.58
CA LEU A 205 -0.71 20.70 -17.94
C LEU A 205 -2.11 20.25 -18.35
N SER A 206 -2.17 19.34 -19.31
CA SER A 206 -3.38 18.57 -19.58
C SER A 206 -3.76 17.72 -18.34
N GLU A 207 -5.02 17.31 -18.23
CA GLU A 207 -5.49 16.44 -17.13
C GLU A 207 -4.73 15.10 -17.07
N SER A 208 -4.31 14.60 -18.22
CA SER A 208 -3.53 13.36 -18.37
C SER A 208 -2.31 13.63 -19.26
N PRO A 209 -1.27 14.28 -18.70
CA PRO A 209 -0.10 14.69 -19.47
C PRO A 209 0.76 13.50 -19.88
N THR A 210 1.51 13.66 -20.97
CA THR A 210 2.61 12.76 -21.30
C THR A 210 3.90 13.22 -20.64
N ILE A 211 4.89 12.33 -20.56
CA ILE A 211 6.20 12.71 -20.01
C ILE A 211 6.86 13.79 -20.90
N GLU A 212 6.68 13.73 -22.21
CA GLU A 212 7.20 14.72 -23.15
C GLU A 212 6.57 16.09 -22.92
N GLU A 213 5.25 16.17 -22.70
CA GLU A 213 4.56 17.41 -22.33
C GLU A 213 5.17 18.03 -21.07
N VAL A 214 5.37 17.20 -20.07
CA VAL A 214 5.93 17.65 -18.78
C VAL A 214 7.37 18.15 -18.95
N LEU A 215 8.23 17.42 -19.66
CA LEU A 215 9.62 17.81 -19.89
C LEU A 215 9.73 19.08 -20.72
N GLU A 216 8.90 19.24 -21.77
CA GLU A 216 8.86 20.46 -22.56
C GLU A 216 8.52 21.68 -21.69
N LYS A 217 7.45 21.59 -20.89
CA LYS A 217 7.01 22.68 -20.02
C LYS A 217 8.02 22.96 -18.90
N ALA A 218 8.55 21.93 -18.27
CA ALA A 218 9.59 22.04 -17.24
C ALA A 218 10.85 22.75 -17.76
N SER A 219 11.28 22.42 -18.99
CA SER A 219 12.46 23.06 -19.59
C SER A 219 12.27 24.57 -19.80
N LYS A 220 11.05 25.01 -20.12
CA LYS A 220 10.71 26.44 -20.29
C LYS A 220 10.69 27.20 -18.97
N MET A 221 10.35 26.54 -17.86
CA MET A 221 10.18 27.16 -16.54
C MET A 221 11.40 26.96 -15.62
N THR A 222 12.55 26.57 -16.18
CA THR A 222 13.81 26.42 -15.42
C THR A 222 14.70 27.62 -15.66
N GLY A 223 15.06 28.34 -14.60
CA GLY A 223 15.92 29.52 -14.66
C GLY A 223 15.38 30.67 -13.83
N LYS A 224 15.69 31.90 -14.22
CA LYS A 224 15.21 33.08 -13.52
C LYS A 224 13.79 33.44 -13.94
N ASN A 225 12.87 33.44 -12.98
CA ASN A 225 11.48 33.82 -13.19
C ASN A 225 11.38 35.19 -13.85
N PRO A 226 10.66 35.32 -14.99
CA PRO A 226 10.60 36.59 -15.74
C PRO A 226 9.86 37.71 -14.99
N LYS A 227 9.05 37.40 -13.97
CA LYS A 227 8.34 38.41 -13.17
C LYS A 227 9.04 38.72 -11.86
N THR A 228 9.60 37.72 -11.18
CA THR A 228 10.21 37.92 -9.82
C THR A 228 11.72 38.00 -9.87
N GLY A 229 12.39 37.47 -10.88
CA GLY A 229 13.85 37.36 -10.97
C GLY A 229 14.45 36.25 -10.11
N GLU A 230 13.64 35.50 -9.35
CA GLU A 230 14.07 34.38 -8.51
C GLU A 230 14.38 33.14 -9.33
N GLN A 231 15.20 32.24 -8.78
CA GLN A 231 15.49 30.96 -9.42
C GLN A 231 14.28 30.04 -9.32
N ASN A 232 13.78 29.58 -10.46
CA ASN A 232 12.77 28.52 -10.56
C ASN A 232 13.36 27.23 -11.11
N TYR A 233 12.72 26.13 -10.75
CA TYR A 233 12.95 24.78 -11.27
C TYR A 233 11.70 24.30 -11.95
N GLY A 234 11.87 23.65 -13.11
CA GLY A 234 10.73 23.18 -13.91
C GLY A 234 9.99 22.02 -13.28
N LEU A 235 10.70 21.16 -12.57
CA LEU A 235 10.07 20.03 -11.90
C LEU A 235 10.84 19.53 -10.68
N THR A 236 10.22 18.62 -9.95
CA THR A 236 10.84 17.78 -8.91
C THR A 236 10.20 16.41 -8.85
N PHE A 237 10.89 15.46 -8.24
CA PHE A 237 10.36 14.15 -7.83
C PHE A 237 11.16 13.65 -6.62
N LYS A 238 10.61 12.66 -5.92
CA LYS A 238 11.31 12.08 -4.75
C LYS A 238 12.28 11.00 -5.23
N GLY A 239 13.57 11.13 -4.89
CA GLY A 239 14.62 10.19 -5.33
C GLY A 239 14.33 8.73 -4.96
N GLY A 240 13.81 8.48 -3.75
CA GLY A 240 13.41 7.13 -3.33
C GLY A 240 12.28 6.50 -4.15
N ASP A 241 11.56 7.30 -4.94
CA ASP A 241 10.49 6.86 -5.83
C ASP A 241 10.91 6.82 -7.32
N ALA A 242 12.21 7.00 -7.61
CA ALA A 242 12.71 7.08 -8.98
C ALA A 242 12.37 5.83 -9.81
N ALA A 243 12.54 4.63 -9.24
CA ALA A 243 12.17 3.38 -9.91
C ALA A 243 10.68 3.29 -10.23
N ASP A 244 9.81 3.69 -9.30
CA ASP A 244 8.36 3.71 -9.54
C ASP A 244 7.98 4.73 -10.62
N THR A 245 8.71 5.84 -10.69
CA THR A 245 8.51 6.85 -11.74
C THR A 245 8.96 6.29 -13.10
N VAL A 246 10.10 5.59 -13.17
CA VAL A 246 10.55 4.89 -14.39
C VAL A 246 9.53 3.85 -14.82
N MET A 247 9.01 3.02 -13.89
CA MET A 247 7.98 2.04 -14.20
C MET A 247 6.71 2.69 -14.78
N ASN A 248 6.28 3.82 -14.20
CA ASN A 248 5.12 4.55 -14.70
C ASN A 248 5.36 5.15 -16.09
N ILE A 249 6.53 5.75 -16.34
CA ILE A 249 6.90 6.25 -17.66
C ILE A 249 6.93 5.09 -18.67
N ASN A 250 7.54 3.96 -18.33
CA ASN A 250 7.60 2.77 -19.19
C ASN A 250 6.19 2.28 -19.60
N GLU A 251 5.26 2.20 -18.63
CA GLU A 251 3.86 1.84 -18.92
C GLU A 251 3.19 2.85 -19.87
N SER A 252 3.46 4.13 -19.68
CA SER A 252 2.91 5.18 -20.58
C SER A 252 3.44 5.07 -22.00
N LEU A 253 4.65 4.56 -22.17
CA LEU A 253 5.26 4.27 -23.48
C LEU A 253 4.77 2.94 -24.09
N GLY A 254 3.90 2.20 -23.39
CA GLY A 254 3.37 0.91 -23.83
C GLY A 254 4.20 -0.29 -23.43
N GLY A 255 5.24 -0.10 -22.60
CA GLY A 255 6.06 -1.18 -22.04
C GLY A 255 5.48 -1.79 -20.77
N GLN A 256 6.07 -2.90 -20.36
CA GLN A 256 5.88 -3.52 -19.07
C GLN A 256 7.26 -3.84 -18.50
N TRP A 257 7.39 -3.92 -17.18
CA TRP A 257 8.66 -4.27 -16.55
C TRP A 257 8.77 -5.78 -16.30
N GLY A 258 7.70 -6.54 -16.53
CA GLY A 258 7.66 -7.99 -16.43
C GLY A 258 6.28 -8.53 -16.75
N THR A 259 6.19 -9.85 -16.92
CA THR A 259 4.99 -10.62 -17.23
C THR A 259 4.89 -11.85 -16.35
N GLY A 260 3.70 -12.48 -16.31
CA GLY A 260 3.42 -13.67 -15.52
C GLY A 260 3.15 -13.36 -14.04
N PHE A 261 4.06 -12.70 -13.38
CA PHE A 261 4.00 -12.30 -11.96
C PHE A 261 3.68 -13.42 -10.96
N LEU A 262 3.74 -14.67 -11.39
CA LEU A 262 3.70 -15.86 -10.58
C LEU A 262 5.11 -16.47 -10.51
N TRP A 263 5.46 -17.11 -9.40
CA TRP A 263 6.79 -17.68 -9.19
C TRP A 263 7.31 -18.51 -10.38
N LYS A 264 6.48 -19.40 -10.90
CA LYS A 264 6.88 -20.31 -11.99
C LYS A 264 6.80 -19.69 -13.38
N ASP A 265 6.05 -18.63 -13.56
CA ASP A 265 5.71 -18.06 -14.87
C ASP A 265 6.26 -16.63 -15.04
N MET A 266 6.87 -16.09 -13.99
CA MET A 266 7.37 -14.72 -13.98
C MET A 266 8.54 -14.54 -14.94
N LYS A 267 8.44 -13.49 -15.75
CA LYS A 267 9.53 -13.00 -16.62
C LYS A 267 9.74 -11.52 -16.35
N LEU A 268 10.98 -11.12 -16.18
CA LEU A 268 11.36 -9.71 -16.07
C LEU A 268 11.73 -9.17 -17.45
N GLU A 269 11.41 -7.90 -17.68
CA GLU A 269 11.67 -7.17 -18.92
C GLU A 269 12.34 -5.81 -18.61
N PHE A 270 13.29 -5.82 -17.67
CA PHE A 270 14.00 -4.62 -17.25
C PHE A 270 14.88 -4.02 -18.31
N ASP A 271 15.43 -4.84 -19.23
CA ASP A 271 16.29 -4.41 -20.34
C ASP A 271 15.53 -4.12 -21.64
N SER A 272 14.20 -4.02 -21.57
CA SER A 272 13.40 -3.63 -22.73
C SER A 272 13.74 -2.22 -23.21
N GLU A 273 13.55 -1.96 -24.51
CA GLU A 273 13.81 -0.65 -25.11
C GLU A 273 13.03 0.47 -24.41
N THR A 274 11.77 0.21 -24.04
CA THR A 274 10.92 1.17 -23.33
C THR A 274 11.39 1.43 -21.90
N MET A 275 11.93 0.44 -21.19
CA MET A 275 12.53 0.64 -19.85
C MET A 275 13.80 1.50 -19.92
N VAL A 276 14.66 1.27 -20.93
CA VAL A 276 15.84 2.10 -21.16
C VAL A 276 15.40 3.54 -21.47
N GLN A 277 14.44 3.71 -22.39
CA GLN A 277 13.91 5.03 -22.76
C GLN A 277 13.29 5.74 -21.54
N ALA A 278 12.49 5.05 -20.75
CA ALA A 278 11.87 5.62 -19.54
C ALA A 278 12.92 6.10 -18.52
N THR A 279 14.00 5.33 -18.37
CA THR A 279 15.11 5.69 -17.48
C THR A 279 15.88 6.92 -17.99
N ASP A 280 16.12 7.01 -19.29
CA ASP A 280 16.74 8.19 -19.92
C ASP A 280 15.86 9.43 -19.80
N LEU A 281 14.54 9.32 -19.97
CA LEU A 281 13.59 10.42 -19.78
C LEU A 281 13.57 10.93 -18.35
N LEU A 282 13.62 10.05 -17.36
CA LEU A 282 13.73 10.47 -15.94
C LEU A 282 15.10 11.10 -15.66
N LYS A 283 16.17 10.61 -16.26
CA LYS A 283 17.50 11.25 -16.19
C LYS A 283 17.49 12.64 -16.82
N GLU A 284 16.80 12.82 -17.93
CA GLU A 284 16.58 14.14 -18.55
C GLU A 284 15.85 15.10 -17.60
N ALA A 285 14.82 14.61 -16.89
CA ALA A 285 14.05 15.37 -15.92
C ALA A 285 14.91 16.00 -14.81
N LEU A 286 15.98 15.33 -14.37
CA LEU A 286 16.90 15.87 -13.37
C LEU A 286 17.55 17.19 -13.75
N LYS A 287 17.68 17.50 -15.05
CA LYS A 287 18.23 18.78 -15.51
C LYS A 287 17.38 19.98 -15.11
N TYR A 288 16.10 19.76 -14.87
CA TYR A 288 15.09 20.76 -14.54
C TYR A 288 14.71 20.76 -13.07
N ALA A 289 15.33 19.89 -12.28
CA ALA A 289 15.06 19.71 -10.86
C ALA A 289 16.10 20.43 -9.98
N PRO A 290 15.77 20.74 -8.71
CA PRO A 290 16.74 21.26 -7.75
C PRO A 290 17.92 20.31 -7.53
N GLU A 291 19.08 20.86 -7.21
CA GLU A 291 20.19 20.08 -6.69
C GLU A 291 19.77 19.36 -5.40
N GLY A 292 20.14 18.08 -5.26
CA GLY A 292 19.76 17.26 -4.10
C GLY A 292 18.42 16.55 -4.24
N THR A 293 17.69 16.66 -5.35
CA THR A 293 16.43 15.95 -5.61
C THR A 293 16.54 14.44 -5.34
N MET A 294 17.64 13.79 -5.74
CA MET A 294 17.86 12.36 -5.45
C MET A 294 18.04 12.05 -3.97
N ALA A 295 18.54 13.01 -3.19
CA ALA A 295 18.63 12.92 -1.73
C ALA A 295 17.36 13.40 -1.00
N GLY A 296 16.29 13.72 -1.73
CA GLY A 296 15.04 14.22 -1.18
C GLY A 296 15.09 15.66 -0.69
N GLN A 297 16.00 16.47 -1.23
CA GLN A 297 16.22 17.87 -0.86
C GLN A 297 15.78 18.83 -1.97
N GLY A 298 15.63 20.10 -1.64
CA GLY A 298 15.36 21.20 -2.58
C GLY A 298 13.88 21.41 -2.92
N ALA A 299 12.97 20.61 -2.36
CA ALA A 299 11.52 20.75 -2.56
C ALA A 299 10.74 21.08 -1.27
N GLU A 300 11.42 21.58 -0.23
CA GLU A 300 10.84 21.82 1.10
C GLU A 300 9.73 22.88 1.07
N ASN A 301 9.80 23.80 0.11
CA ASN A 301 8.79 24.85 -0.06
C ASN A 301 7.67 24.48 -1.03
N PHE A 302 7.67 23.29 -1.62
CA PHE A 302 6.56 22.87 -2.50
C PHE A 302 5.24 22.85 -1.71
N LEU A 303 4.14 23.29 -2.33
CA LEU A 303 2.82 23.48 -1.69
C LEU A 303 2.79 24.65 -0.66
N THR A 304 3.69 25.61 -0.75
CA THR A 304 3.66 26.83 0.07
C THR A 304 3.65 28.08 -0.83
N GLU A 305 3.45 29.26 -0.22
CA GLU A 305 3.57 30.55 -0.93
C GLU A 305 4.98 30.81 -1.49
N LYS A 306 6.01 30.22 -0.87
CA LYS A 306 7.43 30.42 -1.24
C LYS A 306 7.93 29.40 -2.26
N ASN A 307 7.02 28.64 -2.85
CA ASN A 307 7.40 27.61 -3.82
C ASN A 307 8.07 28.23 -5.07
N ASN A 308 9.10 27.55 -5.56
CA ASN A 308 9.84 27.90 -6.77
C ASN A 308 9.97 26.73 -7.75
N ILE A 309 9.17 25.69 -7.59
CA ILE A 309 9.15 24.48 -8.44
C ILE A 309 7.81 24.39 -9.17
N ALA A 310 7.85 24.31 -10.50
CA ALA A 310 6.62 24.34 -11.30
C ALA A 310 5.81 23.05 -11.21
N ILE A 311 6.45 21.86 -11.24
CA ILE A 311 5.78 20.56 -11.34
C ILE A 311 6.39 19.56 -10.35
N ASN A 312 5.56 18.86 -9.59
CA ASN A 312 5.96 17.67 -8.82
C ASN A 312 5.39 16.42 -9.50
N LEU A 313 6.25 15.50 -9.92
CA LEU A 313 5.84 14.31 -10.69
C LEU A 313 5.06 13.29 -9.89
N ARG A 314 5.16 13.31 -8.54
CA ARG A 314 4.54 12.29 -7.68
C ARG A 314 4.18 12.86 -6.31
N GLN A 315 3.00 13.38 -6.19
CA GLN A 315 2.46 13.91 -4.93
C GLN A 315 1.40 12.95 -4.37
N THR A 316 1.36 12.83 -3.03
CA THR A 316 0.27 12.12 -2.34
C THR A 316 -1.03 12.92 -2.38
N PRO A 317 -2.21 12.29 -2.49
CA PRO A 317 -3.49 12.99 -2.58
C PRO A 317 -3.82 13.89 -1.38
N GLY A 318 -3.30 13.56 -0.21
CA GLY A 318 -3.53 14.35 1.02
C GLY A 318 -3.12 15.83 0.94
N PHE A 319 -2.38 16.23 -0.11
CA PHE A 319 -2.00 17.63 -0.32
C PHE A 319 -3.19 18.60 -0.41
N ILE A 320 -4.35 18.16 -0.91
CA ILE A 320 -5.55 18.99 -1.03
C ILE A 320 -6.00 19.56 0.30
N ASN A 321 -5.84 18.81 1.39
CA ASN A 321 -6.19 19.28 2.73
C ASN A 321 -5.20 20.35 3.24
N SER A 322 -3.92 20.18 2.91
CA SER A 322 -2.90 21.17 3.25
C SER A 322 -3.15 22.49 2.51
N LEU A 323 -3.56 22.43 1.25
CA LEU A 323 -3.88 23.63 0.46
C LEU A 323 -5.06 24.39 1.03
N ALA A 324 -6.16 23.70 1.41
CA ALA A 324 -7.34 24.32 2.01
C ALA A 324 -6.99 25.08 3.30
N ASN A 325 -6.15 24.48 4.15
CA ASN A 325 -5.69 25.12 5.39
C ASN A 325 -4.81 26.36 5.17
N LEU A 326 -4.15 26.44 4.01
CA LEU A 326 -3.25 27.54 3.65
C LEU A 326 -3.91 28.60 2.74
N GLY A 327 -5.12 28.35 2.23
CA GLY A 327 -5.78 29.20 1.24
C GLY A 327 -5.08 29.20 -0.13
N LEU A 328 -4.49 28.06 -0.51
CA LEU A 328 -3.69 27.90 -1.73
C LEU A 328 -4.36 26.97 -2.77
N GLU A 329 -5.64 26.67 -2.63
CA GLU A 329 -6.38 25.76 -3.49
C GLU A 329 -6.39 26.21 -4.95
N ASP A 330 -6.47 27.51 -5.19
CA ASP A 330 -6.49 28.09 -6.52
C ASP A 330 -5.09 28.12 -7.19
N ARG A 331 -4.04 27.96 -6.40
CA ARG A 331 -2.66 28.01 -6.89
C ARG A 331 -2.14 26.69 -7.42
N TYR A 332 -2.48 25.59 -6.76
CA TYR A 332 -1.98 24.25 -7.12
C TYR A 332 -3.06 23.39 -7.74
N GLN A 333 -2.68 22.64 -8.76
CA GLN A 333 -3.61 21.75 -9.45
C GLN A 333 -3.00 20.36 -9.65
N ALA A 334 -3.86 19.33 -9.52
CA ALA A 334 -3.53 17.95 -9.82
C ALA A 334 -3.72 17.62 -11.32
N ALA A 335 -2.90 16.71 -11.79
CA ALA A 335 -3.08 15.96 -13.03
C ALA A 335 -2.77 14.48 -12.78
N LEU A 336 -3.30 13.60 -13.61
CA LEU A 336 -3.06 12.16 -13.50
C LEU A 336 -1.57 11.85 -13.72
N LEU A 337 -1.09 10.74 -13.15
CA LEU A 337 0.19 10.16 -13.54
C LEU A 337 0.15 9.74 -15.02
N PHE A 338 1.34 9.57 -15.59
CA PHE A 338 1.48 9.14 -16.97
C PHE A 338 0.73 7.83 -17.25
N LYS A 339 0.01 7.76 -18.36
CA LYS A 339 -0.66 6.54 -18.83
C LYS A 339 -0.56 6.39 -20.33
N ASN A 340 -0.58 5.17 -20.80
CA ASN A 340 -0.67 4.86 -22.20
C ASN A 340 -2.06 5.22 -22.73
N GLN A 341 -2.14 6.06 -23.76
CA GLN A 341 -3.40 6.57 -24.29
C GLN A 341 -4.23 5.49 -25.01
N THR A 342 -3.60 4.39 -25.42
CA THR A 342 -4.28 3.28 -26.10
C THR A 342 -4.77 2.22 -25.13
N THR A 343 -3.91 1.79 -24.17
CA THR A 343 -4.23 0.71 -23.25
C THR A 343 -4.83 1.19 -21.92
N GLY A 344 -4.67 2.48 -21.59
CA GLY A 344 -5.01 3.05 -20.29
C GLY A 344 -4.06 2.61 -19.15
N MET A 345 -3.04 1.82 -19.46
CA MET A 345 -2.05 1.36 -18.46
C MET A 345 -1.21 2.54 -17.97
N GLY A 346 -0.98 2.59 -16.67
CA GLY A 346 -0.20 3.64 -16.03
C GLY A 346 -0.64 3.86 -14.59
N GLY A 347 -0.27 4.99 -14.01
CA GLY A 347 -0.64 5.29 -12.63
C GLY A 347 0.16 4.50 -11.59
N MET A 348 -0.36 4.43 -10.40
CA MET A 348 0.25 3.70 -9.29
C MET A 348 -0.81 3.27 -8.30
N PHE A 349 -0.76 2.01 -7.89
CA PHE A 349 -1.53 1.53 -6.76
C PHE A 349 -0.83 1.90 -5.45
N ALA A 350 -1.59 2.40 -4.50
CA ALA A 350 -1.14 2.68 -3.13
C ALA A 350 -2.32 2.55 -2.15
N GLY A 351 -2.04 2.69 -0.87
CA GLY A 351 -3.02 2.55 0.20
C GLY A 351 -2.60 1.51 1.22
N SER A 352 -3.51 1.17 2.10
CA SER A 352 -3.31 0.12 3.11
C SER A 352 -4.54 -0.77 3.21
N PRO A 353 -4.38 -2.09 3.23
CA PRO A 353 -5.45 -3.01 3.54
C PRO A 353 -5.51 -3.30 5.02
N PHE A 354 -6.65 -3.81 5.47
CA PHE A 354 -6.70 -4.69 6.63
C PHE A 354 -6.53 -6.14 6.19
N SER A 355 -5.70 -6.86 6.92
CA SER A 355 -5.47 -8.30 6.76
C SER A 355 -5.67 -9.02 8.08
N ILE A 356 -6.04 -10.30 8.02
CA ILE A 356 -6.16 -11.15 9.20
C ILE A 356 -4.83 -11.88 9.42
N GLY A 357 -4.31 -11.88 10.65
CA GLY A 357 -3.11 -12.65 10.99
C GLY A 357 -3.42 -14.16 10.95
N ALA A 358 -2.56 -14.94 10.27
CA ALA A 358 -2.76 -16.40 10.15
C ALA A 358 -2.83 -17.10 11.51
N SER A 359 -2.15 -16.58 12.54
CA SER A 359 -2.14 -17.09 13.90
C SER A 359 -3.32 -16.64 14.78
N SER A 360 -4.21 -15.77 14.26
CA SER A 360 -5.38 -15.33 15.03
C SER A 360 -6.30 -16.50 15.39
N SER A 361 -6.76 -16.52 16.63
CA SER A 361 -7.82 -17.43 17.10
C SER A 361 -9.23 -16.85 16.91
N ASN A 362 -9.33 -15.58 16.51
CA ASN A 362 -10.59 -14.82 16.37
C ASN A 362 -10.90 -14.48 14.92
N LYS A 363 -10.59 -15.38 13.99
CA LYS A 363 -10.65 -15.10 12.52
C LYS A 363 -12.04 -14.69 12.04
N ASP A 364 -13.11 -15.34 12.54
CA ASP A 364 -14.48 -14.97 12.17
C ASP A 364 -14.81 -13.53 12.64
N LEU A 365 -14.41 -13.15 13.85
CA LEU A 365 -14.62 -11.80 14.36
C LEU A 365 -13.74 -10.77 13.62
N ALA A 366 -12.51 -11.15 13.26
CA ALA A 366 -11.63 -10.34 12.42
C ALA A 366 -12.21 -10.11 11.02
N TRP A 367 -12.87 -11.11 10.45
CA TRP A 367 -13.57 -10.97 9.18
C TRP A 367 -14.73 -9.98 9.27
N GLU A 368 -15.52 -10.02 10.35
CA GLU A 368 -16.58 -9.02 10.58
C GLU A 368 -16.03 -7.59 10.64
N TRP A 369 -14.85 -7.41 11.27
CA TRP A 369 -14.16 -6.12 11.28
C TRP A 369 -13.73 -5.68 9.88
N LEU A 370 -13.22 -6.59 9.05
CA LEU A 370 -12.84 -6.28 7.67
C LEU A 370 -14.07 -5.83 6.85
N LYS A 371 -15.21 -6.52 6.99
CA LYS A 371 -16.47 -6.09 6.36
C LYS A 371 -16.91 -4.72 6.85
N PHE A 372 -16.84 -4.50 8.17
CA PHE A 372 -17.17 -3.20 8.78
C PHE A 372 -16.29 -2.08 8.24
N SER A 373 -14.99 -2.33 8.00
CA SER A 373 -14.08 -1.33 7.46
C SER A 373 -14.43 -0.88 6.03
N GLY A 374 -15.13 -1.71 5.27
CA GLY A 374 -15.69 -1.38 3.93
C GLY A 374 -17.06 -0.71 3.98
N SER A 375 -17.67 -0.51 5.16
CA SER A 375 -18.96 0.15 5.28
C SER A 375 -18.88 1.66 5.04
N GLU A 376 -20.00 2.26 4.62
CA GLU A 376 -20.07 3.72 4.45
C GLU A 376 -19.76 4.46 5.75
N PHE A 377 -20.26 3.97 6.89
CA PHE A 377 -19.99 4.58 8.20
C PHE A 377 -18.49 4.67 8.49
N PHE A 378 -17.77 3.54 8.33
CA PHE A 378 -16.33 3.49 8.58
C PHE A 378 -15.57 4.41 7.63
N GLN A 379 -15.87 4.30 6.34
CA GLN A 379 -15.17 5.06 5.30
C GLN A 379 -15.47 6.56 5.40
N GLN A 380 -16.69 6.93 5.79
CA GLN A 380 -17.05 8.33 6.01
C GLN A 380 -16.36 8.90 7.26
N TYR A 381 -16.28 8.13 8.36
CA TYR A 381 -15.47 8.52 9.52
C TYR A 381 -14.00 8.74 9.12
N MET A 382 -13.41 7.83 8.37
CA MET A 382 -12.02 7.97 7.91
C MET A 382 -11.82 9.22 7.04
N TRP A 383 -12.78 9.51 6.17
CA TRP A 383 -12.74 10.71 5.34
C TRP A 383 -12.94 12.00 6.15
N ASP A 384 -13.93 12.07 7.01
CA ASP A 384 -14.28 13.30 7.73
C ASP A 384 -13.27 13.62 8.85
N GLU A 385 -12.77 12.61 9.56
CA GLU A 385 -11.94 12.78 10.76
C GLU A 385 -10.45 12.48 10.52
N GLN A 386 -10.11 11.67 9.51
CA GLN A 386 -8.74 11.21 9.22
C GLN A 386 -8.30 11.55 7.80
N ARG A 387 -8.86 12.57 7.21
CA ARG A 387 -8.69 12.98 5.81
C ARG A 387 -7.23 13.18 5.38
N SER A 388 -6.35 13.61 6.28
CA SER A 388 -4.93 13.77 5.99
C SER A 388 -4.21 12.43 5.73
N GLN A 389 -4.79 11.32 6.17
CA GLN A 389 -4.17 10.00 6.11
C GLN A 389 -4.89 9.02 5.19
N SER A 390 -6.14 9.31 4.79
CA SER A 390 -6.98 8.36 4.09
C SER A 390 -7.83 9.02 3.01
N MET A 391 -7.74 8.48 1.79
CA MET A 391 -8.75 8.70 0.75
C MET A 391 -9.78 7.58 0.81
N PRO A 392 -11.06 7.85 0.48
CA PRO A 392 -12.09 6.82 0.45
C PRO A 392 -11.76 5.72 -0.58
N VAL A 393 -12.04 4.47 -0.25
CA VAL A 393 -11.79 3.32 -1.15
C VAL A 393 -13.06 2.72 -1.74
N ILE A 394 -14.24 3.20 -1.34
CA ILE A 394 -15.54 2.69 -1.81
C ILE A 394 -16.18 3.62 -2.84
N LYS A 395 -16.90 3.04 -3.81
CA LYS A 395 -17.59 3.78 -4.88
C LYS A 395 -18.64 4.77 -4.36
N ALA A 396 -19.29 4.45 -3.22
CA ALA A 396 -20.28 5.33 -2.62
C ALA A 396 -19.74 6.74 -2.32
N ALA A 397 -18.43 6.85 -2.05
CA ALA A 397 -17.79 8.12 -1.74
C ALA A 397 -17.86 9.16 -2.86
N GLU A 398 -17.94 8.72 -4.12
CA GLU A 398 -18.12 9.62 -5.27
C GLU A 398 -19.40 10.47 -5.15
N ASN A 399 -20.35 10.04 -4.34
CA ASN A 399 -21.64 10.71 -4.13
C ASN A 399 -21.72 11.55 -2.87
N TRP A 400 -20.72 11.48 -1.97
CA TRP A 400 -20.73 12.26 -0.73
C TRP A 400 -20.54 13.75 -1.02
N SER A 401 -21.36 14.61 -0.36
CA SER A 401 -21.21 16.07 -0.49
C SER A 401 -19.83 16.53 0.00
N SER A 402 -19.34 15.98 1.09
CA SER A 402 -18.02 16.32 1.66
C SER A 402 -16.84 15.96 0.74
N VAL A 403 -17.03 15.04 -0.22
CA VAL A 403 -16.05 14.72 -1.27
C VAL A 403 -16.21 15.68 -2.45
N LYS A 404 -17.47 15.91 -2.90
CA LYS A 404 -17.76 16.75 -4.07
C LYS A 404 -17.44 18.23 -3.87
N GLU A 405 -17.48 18.71 -2.64
CA GLU A 405 -17.18 20.10 -2.28
C GLU A 405 -15.67 20.42 -2.33
N ILE A 406 -14.80 19.39 -2.31
CA ILE A 406 -13.38 19.59 -2.41
C ILE A 406 -12.96 19.57 -3.89
N GLY A 407 -12.38 20.68 -4.33
CA GLY A 407 -11.84 20.79 -5.69
C GLY A 407 -10.83 19.69 -5.98
N GLN A 408 -10.83 19.20 -7.24
CA GLN A 408 -9.87 18.20 -7.76
C GLN A 408 -10.03 16.76 -7.19
N MET A 409 -11.06 16.48 -6.40
CA MET A 409 -11.31 15.12 -5.92
C MET A 409 -11.66 14.14 -7.04
N ASP A 410 -12.23 14.62 -8.15
CA ASP A 410 -12.48 13.85 -9.36
C ASP A 410 -11.17 13.28 -9.94
N ILE A 411 -10.12 14.08 -10.05
CA ILE A 411 -8.79 13.64 -10.50
C ILE A 411 -8.19 12.63 -9.52
N ILE A 412 -8.34 12.86 -8.22
CA ILE A 412 -7.80 11.95 -7.19
C ILE A 412 -8.50 10.59 -7.24
N LEU A 413 -9.83 10.55 -7.25
CA LEU A 413 -10.59 9.30 -7.35
C LEU A 413 -10.29 8.57 -8.67
N GLN A 414 -10.17 9.30 -9.78
CA GLN A 414 -9.75 8.73 -11.05
C GLN A 414 -8.33 8.15 -10.97
N SER A 415 -7.39 8.82 -10.29
CA SER A 415 -6.03 8.30 -10.11
C SER A 415 -5.97 6.99 -9.33
N MET A 416 -6.89 6.80 -8.38
CA MET A 416 -7.02 5.57 -7.60
C MET A 416 -7.62 4.40 -8.40
N SER A 417 -8.25 4.70 -9.53
CA SER A 417 -8.89 3.71 -10.43
C SER A 417 -8.10 3.47 -11.73
N GLN A 418 -6.89 4.04 -11.87
CA GLN A 418 -6.07 3.81 -13.05
C GLN A 418 -5.58 2.36 -13.12
N LEU A 419 -5.46 1.83 -14.34
CA LEU A 419 -4.82 0.54 -14.58
C LEU A 419 -3.31 0.66 -14.31
N TRP A 420 -2.72 -0.39 -13.74
CA TRP A 420 -1.31 -0.41 -13.36
C TRP A 420 -0.74 -1.83 -13.41
N THR A 421 0.56 -1.93 -13.64
CA THR A 421 1.27 -3.19 -13.47
C THR A 421 1.68 -3.35 -12.00
N PRO A 422 1.52 -4.52 -11.38
CA PRO A 422 1.96 -4.75 -10.01
C PRO A 422 3.42 -4.36 -9.80
N ARG A 423 3.71 -3.50 -8.82
CA ARG A 423 5.10 -3.10 -8.47
C ARG A 423 5.84 -4.20 -7.73
N TYR A 424 5.08 -5.09 -7.13
CA TYR A 424 5.58 -6.26 -6.43
C TYR A 424 4.97 -7.51 -7.08
N PRO A 425 5.75 -8.44 -7.57
CA PRO A 425 5.24 -9.74 -7.96
C PRO A 425 4.53 -10.39 -6.79
N TYR A 426 3.56 -11.23 -7.06
CA TYR A 426 2.62 -11.76 -6.06
C TYR A 426 3.26 -12.49 -4.87
N ARG A 427 4.55 -12.78 -4.91
CA ARG A 427 5.28 -13.43 -3.81
C ARG A 427 6.46 -12.65 -3.28
N SER A 428 6.97 -11.64 -3.98
CA SER A 428 8.17 -10.91 -3.52
C SER A 428 8.26 -9.49 -4.08
N GLY A 429 8.78 -8.57 -3.27
CA GLY A 429 9.17 -7.22 -3.68
C GLY A 429 10.58 -7.11 -4.26
N GLN A 430 11.38 -8.19 -4.25
CA GLN A 430 12.80 -8.15 -4.62
C GLN A 430 13.06 -7.59 -6.03
N PRO A 431 12.30 -7.94 -7.09
CA PRO A 431 12.53 -7.38 -8.42
C PRO A 431 12.47 -5.84 -8.46
N ARG A 432 11.53 -5.24 -7.71
CA ARG A 432 11.47 -3.77 -7.61
C ARG A 432 12.71 -3.18 -6.93
N TYR A 433 13.23 -3.83 -5.90
CA TYR A 433 14.45 -3.35 -5.22
C TYR A 433 15.67 -3.44 -6.14
N ILE A 434 15.84 -4.53 -6.89
CA ILE A 434 16.89 -4.67 -7.92
C ILE A 434 16.79 -3.52 -8.93
N LEU A 435 15.59 -3.22 -9.43
CA LEU A 435 15.39 -2.11 -10.34
C LEU A 435 15.75 -0.78 -9.69
N SER A 436 15.34 -0.55 -8.44
CA SER A 436 15.59 0.70 -7.71
C SER A 436 17.09 1.01 -7.57
N GLU A 437 17.89 0.03 -7.18
CA GLU A 437 19.34 0.20 -7.05
C GLU A 437 20.00 0.57 -8.39
N ASN A 438 19.58 -0.06 -9.49
CA ASN A 438 20.15 0.22 -10.80
C ASN A 438 19.66 1.56 -11.40
N VAL A 439 18.40 1.94 -11.17
CA VAL A 439 17.89 3.28 -11.55
C VAL A 439 18.63 4.38 -10.78
N GLU A 440 18.83 4.23 -9.47
CA GLU A 440 19.58 5.20 -8.67
C GLU A 440 20.98 5.45 -9.24
N ARG A 441 21.70 4.42 -9.66
CA ARG A 441 23.04 4.54 -10.27
C ARG A 441 23.02 5.33 -11.58
N VAL A 442 21.94 5.24 -12.37
CA VAL A 442 21.77 6.10 -13.55
C VAL A 442 21.54 7.54 -13.13
N MET A 443 20.68 7.78 -12.15
CA MET A 443 20.39 9.13 -11.67
C MET A 443 21.65 9.81 -11.11
N LEU A 444 22.50 9.06 -10.43
CA LEU A 444 23.80 9.54 -9.92
C LEU A 444 24.88 9.68 -11.00
N GLY A 445 24.64 9.20 -12.22
CA GLY A 445 25.58 9.30 -13.34
C GLY A 445 26.68 8.24 -13.35
N GLU A 446 26.53 7.16 -12.57
CA GLU A 446 27.48 6.04 -12.49
C GLU A 446 27.37 5.09 -13.69
N LEU A 447 26.16 4.90 -14.22
CA LEU A 447 25.88 4.03 -15.36
C LEU A 447 25.02 4.77 -16.40
N SER A 448 25.10 4.33 -17.64
CA SER A 448 24.07 4.65 -18.65
C SER A 448 22.78 3.87 -18.36
N ALA A 449 21.65 4.34 -18.87
CA ALA A 449 20.37 3.63 -18.73
C ALA A 449 20.45 2.20 -19.30
N ALA A 450 21.07 2.02 -20.48
CA ALA A 450 21.20 0.71 -21.09
C ALA A 450 22.05 -0.25 -20.26
N GLU A 451 23.17 0.20 -19.69
CA GLU A 451 24.01 -0.65 -18.81
C GLU A 451 23.28 -1.02 -17.52
N ALA A 452 22.59 -0.05 -16.88
CA ALA A 452 21.87 -0.26 -15.65
C ALA A 452 20.67 -1.21 -15.83
N MET A 453 19.89 -1.03 -16.88
CA MET A 453 18.74 -1.87 -17.17
C MET A 453 19.15 -3.31 -17.54
N LYS A 454 20.23 -3.47 -18.32
CA LYS A 454 20.83 -4.78 -18.57
C LYS A 454 21.28 -5.47 -17.28
N LYS A 455 21.95 -4.72 -16.40
CA LYS A 455 22.39 -5.24 -15.10
C LYS A 455 21.21 -5.64 -14.22
N ALA A 456 20.16 -4.80 -14.14
CA ALA A 456 18.94 -5.12 -13.41
C ALA A 456 18.29 -6.41 -13.96
N GLN A 457 18.26 -6.59 -15.29
CA GLN A 457 17.77 -7.81 -15.92
C GLN A 457 18.60 -9.05 -15.55
N GLU A 458 19.93 -8.95 -15.57
CA GLU A 458 20.82 -10.05 -15.17
C GLU A 458 20.63 -10.44 -13.69
N GLU A 459 20.59 -9.45 -12.79
CA GLU A 459 20.38 -9.65 -11.36
C GLU A 459 18.98 -10.22 -11.06
N GLY A 460 17.94 -9.70 -11.71
CA GLY A 460 16.57 -10.18 -11.58
C GLY A 460 16.38 -11.61 -12.12
N THR A 461 16.98 -11.92 -13.28
CA THR A 461 16.94 -13.28 -13.85
C THR A 461 17.63 -14.28 -12.93
N LYS A 462 18.79 -13.90 -12.37
CA LYS A 462 19.48 -14.74 -11.39
C LYS A 462 18.62 -14.96 -10.15
N TRP A 463 18.03 -13.90 -9.59
CA TRP A 463 17.14 -14.01 -8.45
C TRP A 463 15.97 -14.96 -8.73
N LEU A 464 15.32 -14.85 -9.90
CA LEU A 464 14.24 -15.76 -10.30
C LEU A 464 14.68 -17.22 -10.36
N ALA A 465 15.89 -17.48 -10.90
CA ALA A 465 16.43 -18.83 -10.98
C ALA A 465 16.73 -19.43 -9.59
N ASP A 466 17.15 -18.60 -8.64
CA ASP A 466 17.41 -19.01 -7.26
C ASP A 466 16.12 -19.32 -6.46
N GLN A 467 14.91 -18.95 -6.98
CA GLN A 467 13.61 -19.24 -6.37
C GLN A 467 12.97 -20.55 -6.89
N GLN A 468 13.47 -21.14 -7.98
CA GLN A 468 12.97 -22.38 -8.58
C GLN A 468 13.65 -23.60 -7.94
#